data_24d468471c7be87a0824a8eaa2e222cb
#
_entry.id   24d468471c7be87a0824a8eaa2e222cb
#
_cell.length_a   1.000
_cell.length_b   1.000
_cell.length_c   1.000
_cell.angle_alpha   90.00
_cell.angle_beta   90.00
_cell.angle_gamma   90.00
#
_symmetry.space_group_name_H-M   'P 1'
#
loop_
_entity.id
_entity.type
_entity.pdbx_description
1 polymer ?
#
loop_
_entity_poly.entity_id
_entity_poly.type
_entity_poly.pdbx_seq_one_letter_code
_entity_poly.pdbx_strand_id
1 'polypeptide(L)'
;MFMGAGLWAPSLVQAQGFGVYEQGSCAMARAGAAVADGCGDGSSIYFNPAHVAGADRLTVSLGATLIDANGEFTYDYAARPPYTGAEVSLENDPIPVPHGYVTYGVTERLGVGLGTYVPFGLETNWPTRLSDGSYFDGAFEGFKNRIQSIYVQPTVAYQVTPKLQVGGGPVLAISSVELNQALDLSQQATPGGGPTFGGLGVPFHTALAESTLEATNEVGYGANIGASYQATDRISVGARFTTPITVSYEGDAAFEQVQTGLVFPATSPLAQDLPADGNQDGNPDPTPADLLLAGQFDEGGVLDRYQQQASADGPLSTQTIETEITFPFQLVAGVSVQASEKLLLLADYQLTGWSAFDEIPLQFSRLGDRAREENYDNTHAV
;
A
#
# COMPACT_ATOMS: atom_id res chain seq x y z
N MET A 1 26.38 -36.26 26.76
CA MET A 1 26.04 -36.46 25.35
C MET A 1 25.23 -35.22 24.92
N PHE A 2 25.94 -34.20 24.41
CA PHE A 2 25.33 -32.95 24.00
C PHE A 2 24.76 -33.14 22.60
N MET A 3 23.43 -33.12 22.44
CA MET A 3 22.78 -33.01 21.15
C MET A 3 22.92 -31.56 20.67
N GLY A 4 23.65 -31.35 19.60
CA GLY A 4 23.75 -30.08 18.93
C GLY A 4 22.41 -29.68 18.35
N ALA A 5 21.85 -28.56 18.80
CA ALA A 5 20.80 -27.88 18.14
C ALA A 5 21.36 -27.34 16.83
N GLY A 6 20.97 -27.96 15.71
CA GLY A 6 21.26 -27.42 14.39
C GLY A 6 20.59 -26.04 14.29
N LEU A 7 21.42 -25.01 14.13
CA LEU A 7 20.95 -23.68 13.72
C LEU A 7 20.36 -23.84 12.32
N TRP A 8 19.05 -23.84 12.22
CA TRP A 8 18.38 -23.60 10.96
C TRP A 8 18.69 -22.16 10.56
N ALA A 9 19.54 -21.99 9.56
CA ALA A 9 19.70 -20.69 8.95
C ALA A 9 18.33 -20.29 8.34
N PRO A 10 17.82 -19.08 8.61
CA PRO A 10 16.60 -18.65 7.97
C PRO A 10 16.88 -18.55 6.47
N SER A 11 16.27 -19.43 5.70
CA SER A 11 16.21 -19.30 4.26
C SER A 11 15.34 -18.09 3.95
N LEU A 12 15.96 -17.04 3.39
CA LEU A 12 15.31 -15.89 2.74
C LEU A 12 13.95 -15.53 3.38
N VAL A 13 13.98 -14.69 4.40
CA VAL A 13 12.77 -14.06 4.92
C VAL A 13 12.23 -13.20 3.78
N GLN A 14 11.18 -13.64 3.11
CA GLN A 14 10.46 -12.84 2.14
C GLN A 14 9.65 -11.81 2.92
N ALA A 15 9.72 -10.55 2.53
CA ALA A 15 8.91 -9.49 3.12
C ALA A 15 7.42 -9.83 2.94
N GLN A 16 6.61 -9.58 3.98
CA GLN A 16 5.17 -9.89 3.95
C GLN A 16 4.32 -8.80 3.31
N GLY A 17 4.86 -8.07 2.33
CA GLY A 17 4.16 -6.95 1.71
C GLY A 17 3.77 -5.90 2.75
N PHE A 18 2.55 -5.39 2.67
CA PHE A 18 1.99 -4.39 3.60
C PHE A 18 0.95 -4.96 4.58
N GLY A 19 1.11 -6.22 4.96
CA GLY A 19 0.30 -6.86 6.01
C GLY A 19 0.65 -6.33 7.40
N VAL A 20 -0.37 -6.04 8.21
CA VAL A 20 -0.25 -5.53 9.58
C VAL A 20 -0.83 -6.56 10.54
N TYR A 21 0.00 -7.08 11.44
CA TYR A 21 -0.37 -8.19 12.35
C TYR A 21 -0.55 -7.73 13.81
N GLU A 22 -0.30 -6.48 14.09
CA GLU A 22 -0.32 -5.84 15.40
C GLU A 22 -1.75 -5.52 15.88
N GLN A 23 -2.64 -6.53 15.83
CA GLN A 23 -4.08 -6.41 16.06
C GLN A 23 -4.51 -6.76 17.50
N GLY A 24 -3.59 -6.75 18.46
CA GLY A 24 -3.87 -7.03 19.86
C GLY A 24 -2.61 -7.30 20.66
N SER A 25 -2.51 -6.74 21.87
CA SER A 25 -1.33 -6.84 22.72
C SER A 25 -1.02 -8.27 23.17
N CYS A 26 -2.05 -9.11 23.39
CA CYS A 26 -1.85 -10.51 23.75
C CYS A 26 -1.18 -11.29 22.61
N ALA A 27 -1.66 -11.14 21.37
CA ALA A 27 -1.08 -11.81 20.23
C ALA A 27 0.33 -11.28 19.93
N MET A 28 0.56 -9.96 20.05
CA MET A 28 1.90 -9.37 19.92
C MET A 28 2.90 -9.96 20.92
N ALA A 29 2.48 -10.14 22.19
CA ALA A 29 3.32 -10.76 23.22
C ALA A 29 3.65 -12.24 22.92
N ARG A 30 2.93 -12.87 21.99
CA ARG A 30 3.12 -14.24 21.52
C ARG A 30 3.74 -14.29 20.11
N ALA A 31 4.34 -13.20 19.65
CA ALA A 31 4.88 -13.05 18.28
C ALA A 31 3.86 -13.37 17.17
N GLY A 32 2.58 -13.08 17.40
CA GLY A 32 1.49 -13.34 16.46
C GLY A 32 0.85 -14.73 16.58
N ALA A 33 1.42 -15.66 17.35
CA ALA A 33 0.92 -17.04 17.48
C ALA A 33 -0.34 -17.09 18.36
N ALA A 34 -1.51 -17.04 17.73
CA ALA A 34 -2.81 -17.00 18.40
C ALA A 34 -3.91 -17.83 17.70
N VAL A 35 -3.58 -18.57 16.63
CA VAL A 35 -4.60 -19.31 15.87
C VAL A 35 -5.05 -20.59 16.57
N ALA A 36 -4.16 -21.27 17.32
CA ALA A 36 -4.46 -22.49 18.03
C ALA A 36 -4.91 -22.26 19.49
N ASP A 37 -4.52 -21.12 20.08
CA ASP A 37 -4.86 -20.73 21.44
C ASP A 37 -5.20 -19.22 21.47
N GLY A 38 -6.50 -18.94 21.44
CA GLY A 38 -7.01 -17.58 21.31
C GLY A 38 -6.71 -16.69 22.53
N CYS A 39 -6.59 -15.40 22.28
CA CYS A 39 -6.51 -14.37 23.31
C CYS A 39 -7.90 -14.04 23.87
N GLY A 40 -8.02 -13.89 25.20
CA GLY A 40 -9.28 -13.56 25.86
C GLY A 40 -9.68 -12.08 25.75
N ASP A 41 -8.95 -11.29 24.98
CA ASP A 41 -9.15 -9.85 24.76
C ASP A 41 -10.07 -9.51 23.57
N GLY A 42 -10.69 -10.53 22.94
CA GLY A 42 -11.55 -10.37 21.76
C GLY A 42 -10.80 -10.31 20.43
N SER A 43 -9.47 -10.18 20.40
CA SER A 43 -8.67 -10.17 19.17
C SER A 43 -8.76 -11.48 18.38
N SER A 44 -9.28 -12.53 19.01
CA SER A 44 -9.62 -13.80 18.35
C SER A 44 -10.56 -13.60 17.15
N ILE A 45 -11.36 -12.54 17.10
CA ILE A 45 -12.17 -12.21 15.92
C ILE A 45 -11.26 -12.12 14.67
N TYR A 46 -10.09 -11.52 14.80
CA TYR A 46 -9.09 -11.46 13.73
C TYR A 46 -8.30 -12.77 13.62
N PHE A 47 -7.64 -13.22 14.74
CA PHE A 47 -6.65 -14.31 14.69
C PHE A 47 -7.27 -15.70 14.46
N ASN A 48 -8.39 -16.02 15.11
CA ASN A 48 -9.19 -17.21 14.83
C ASN A 48 -10.60 -17.05 15.43
N PRO A 49 -11.59 -16.74 14.62
CA PRO A 49 -12.95 -16.46 15.10
C PRO A 49 -13.61 -17.63 15.84
N ALA A 50 -13.11 -18.85 15.73
CA ALA A 50 -13.62 -19.99 16.48
C ALA A 50 -13.52 -19.81 18.01
N HIS A 51 -12.51 -19.09 18.48
CA HIS A 51 -12.28 -18.85 19.90
C HIS A 51 -13.30 -17.88 20.54
N VAL A 52 -14.14 -17.21 19.75
CA VAL A 52 -15.26 -16.42 20.27
C VAL A 52 -16.32 -17.30 20.91
N ALA A 53 -16.38 -18.59 20.57
CA ALA A 53 -17.29 -19.56 21.22
C ALA A 53 -17.03 -19.75 22.73
N GLY A 54 -15.79 -19.50 23.18
CA GLY A 54 -15.40 -19.55 24.58
C GLY A 54 -15.41 -18.20 25.29
N ALA A 55 -15.98 -17.16 24.67
CA ALA A 55 -16.00 -15.82 25.24
C ALA A 55 -16.73 -15.77 26.58
N ASP A 56 -16.22 -14.93 27.50
CA ASP A 56 -16.91 -14.50 28.69
C ASP A 56 -18.23 -13.78 28.36
N ARG A 57 -19.04 -13.47 29.39
CA ARG A 57 -20.34 -12.80 29.19
C ARG A 57 -20.22 -11.55 28.31
N LEU A 58 -19.25 -10.70 28.58
CA LEU A 58 -18.95 -9.52 27.81
C LEU A 58 -17.47 -9.19 27.96
N THR A 59 -16.78 -9.07 26.83
CA THR A 59 -15.43 -8.50 26.76
C THR A 59 -15.45 -7.33 25.81
N VAL A 60 -14.87 -6.20 26.22
CA VAL A 60 -14.66 -5.02 25.40
C VAL A 60 -13.18 -4.66 25.46
N SER A 61 -12.56 -4.50 24.33
CA SER A 61 -11.16 -4.16 24.21
C SER A 61 -10.98 -3.09 23.14
N LEU A 62 -10.20 -2.07 23.46
CA LEU A 62 -9.80 -0.99 22.56
C LEU A 62 -8.30 -0.81 22.70
N GLY A 63 -7.64 -0.64 21.59
CA GLY A 63 -6.20 -0.43 21.56
C GLY A 63 -5.75 0.22 20.27
N ALA A 64 -4.48 0.61 20.26
CA ALA A 64 -3.76 1.03 19.07
C ALA A 64 -2.30 0.63 19.21
N THR A 65 -1.71 0.19 18.11
CA THR A 65 -0.26 0.00 17.98
C THR A 65 0.30 1.19 17.21
N LEU A 66 1.41 1.74 17.67
CA LEU A 66 2.14 2.76 16.92
C LEU A 66 3.28 2.08 16.18
N ILE A 67 3.31 2.21 14.86
CA ILE A 67 4.38 1.71 14.01
C ILE A 67 5.26 2.89 13.64
N ASP A 68 6.53 2.83 14.02
CA ASP A 68 7.57 3.78 13.65
C ASP A 68 8.38 3.15 12.50
N ALA A 69 8.01 3.49 11.26
CA ALA A 69 8.63 2.93 10.06
C ALA A 69 9.85 3.78 9.67
N ASN A 70 11.02 3.18 9.76
CA ASN A 70 12.28 3.79 9.37
C ASN A 70 12.84 3.05 8.15
N GLY A 71 13.36 3.79 7.19
CA GLY A 71 14.01 3.25 6.01
C GLY A 71 14.99 4.25 5.43
N GLU A 72 16.06 3.73 4.87
CA GLU A 72 17.09 4.52 4.20
C GLU A 72 17.30 3.97 2.78
N PHE A 73 17.47 4.86 1.85
CA PHE A 73 17.85 4.54 0.49
C PHE A 73 19.22 5.16 0.22
N THR A 74 20.15 4.33 -0.25
CA THR A 74 21.49 4.78 -0.67
C THR A 74 21.65 4.57 -2.16
N TYR A 75 22.04 5.62 -2.86
CA TYR A 75 22.27 5.53 -4.31
C TYR A 75 23.42 4.59 -4.65
N ASP A 76 23.18 3.64 -5.57
CA ASP A 76 24.25 2.82 -6.14
C ASP A 76 25.16 3.69 -7.03
N TYR A 77 26.42 3.73 -6.68
CA TYR A 77 27.48 4.49 -7.35
C TYR A 77 27.56 4.22 -8.86
N ALA A 78 27.33 2.98 -9.28
CA ALA A 78 27.51 2.57 -10.66
C ALA A 78 26.43 3.09 -11.60
N ALA A 79 25.25 3.42 -11.07
CA ALA A 79 24.10 3.77 -11.89
C ALA A 79 24.05 5.26 -12.27
N ARG A 80 24.50 6.19 -11.40
CA ARG A 80 24.36 7.65 -11.64
C ARG A 80 25.33 8.56 -10.89
N PRO A 81 26.41 9.04 -11.51
CA PRO A 81 27.06 10.25 -11.06
C PRO A 81 26.15 11.47 -11.31
N PRO A 82 25.99 12.48 -10.40
CA PRO A 82 26.84 12.77 -9.24
C PRO A 82 26.32 12.28 -7.89
N TYR A 83 25.25 11.53 -7.83
CA TYR A 83 24.51 11.17 -6.58
C TYR A 83 25.20 10.11 -5.70
N THR A 84 26.49 9.93 -5.89
CA THR A 84 27.28 8.93 -5.19
C THR A 84 27.33 9.16 -3.69
N GLY A 85 26.74 8.23 -2.95
CA GLY A 85 26.72 8.26 -1.50
C GLY A 85 25.66 9.21 -0.90
N ALA A 86 24.75 9.75 -1.70
CA ALA A 86 23.59 10.43 -1.15
C ALA A 86 22.69 9.40 -0.46
N GLU A 87 22.40 9.64 0.80
CA GLU A 87 21.46 8.86 1.61
C GLU A 87 20.16 9.64 1.71
N VAL A 88 19.04 8.96 1.54
CA VAL A 88 17.70 9.51 1.67
C VAL A 88 16.94 8.65 2.67
N SER A 89 16.39 9.29 3.70
CA SER A 89 15.63 8.61 4.74
C SER A 89 14.14 8.86 4.57
N LEU A 90 13.32 7.90 4.99
CA LEU A 90 11.87 8.08 5.15
C LEU A 90 11.59 9.20 6.16
N GLU A 91 10.57 10.01 5.86
CA GLU A 91 10.07 11.09 6.70
C GLU A 91 8.68 10.80 7.27
N ASN A 92 8.43 9.53 7.60
CA ASN A 92 7.14 9.10 8.13
C ASN A 92 6.94 9.58 9.57
N ASP A 93 5.74 10.05 9.87
CA ASP A 93 5.27 10.15 11.24
C ASP A 93 4.89 8.75 11.78
N PRO A 94 4.93 8.52 13.12
CA PRO A 94 4.46 7.27 13.70
C PRO A 94 3.00 6.96 13.32
N ILE A 95 2.77 5.78 12.73
CA ILE A 95 1.49 5.36 12.13
C ILE A 95 0.64 4.66 13.19
N PRO A 96 -0.53 5.19 13.59
CA PRO A 96 -1.41 4.51 14.51
C PRO A 96 -2.23 3.43 13.80
N VAL A 97 -2.21 2.21 14.33
CA VAL A 97 -3.01 1.05 13.90
C VAL A 97 -4.08 0.77 14.97
N PRO A 98 -5.27 1.35 14.87
CA PRO A 98 -6.32 1.14 15.86
C PRO A 98 -6.97 -0.22 15.71
N HIS A 99 -7.38 -0.80 16.84
CA HIS A 99 -8.20 -2.00 16.88
C HIS A 99 -9.21 -1.94 18.02
N GLY A 100 -10.35 -2.57 17.83
CA GLY A 100 -11.39 -2.65 18.84
C GLY A 100 -12.23 -3.90 18.69
N TYR A 101 -12.55 -4.53 19.82
CA TYR A 101 -13.29 -5.79 19.84
C TYR A 101 -14.35 -5.76 20.93
N VAL A 102 -15.52 -6.31 20.60
CA VAL A 102 -16.58 -6.62 21.55
C VAL A 102 -16.97 -8.07 21.33
N THR A 103 -16.90 -8.90 22.37
CA THR A 103 -17.38 -10.28 22.32
C THR A 103 -18.36 -10.54 23.46
N TYR A 104 -19.34 -11.39 23.21
CA TYR A 104 -20.37 -11.76 24.18
C TYR A 104 -20.70 -13.25 24.09
N GLY A 105 -20.56 -13.95 25.22
CA GLY A 105 -21.00 -15.32 25.39
C GLY A 105 -22.53 -15.40 25.56
N VAL A 106 -23.23 -15.77 24.49
CA VAL A 106 -24.70 -15.90 24.50
C VAL A 106 -25.12 -17.12 25.29
N THR A 107 -24.40 -18.23 25.13
CA THR A 107 -24.53 -19.47 25.90
C THR A 107 -23.13 -20.03 26.16
N GLU A 108 -23.02 -21.11 26.92
CA GLU A 108 -21.75 -21.83 27.13
C GLU A 108 -21.11 -22.34 25.81
N ARG A 109 -21.88 -22.41 24.71
CA ARG A 109 -21.44 -22.93 23.42
C ARG A 109 -21.48 -21.89 22.28
N LEU A 110 -22.23 -20.82 22.47
CA LEU A 110 -22.48 -19.81 21.43
C LEU A 110 -21.89 -18.46 21.85
N GLY A 111 -20.96 -17.96 21.09
CA GLY A 111 -20.42 -16.62 21.22
C GLY A 111 -20.68 -15.78 19.97
N VAL A 112 -20.81 -14.49 20.18
CA VAL A 112 -20.92 -13.49 19.11
C VAL A 112 -19.92 -12.36 19.37
N GLY A 113 -19.56 -11.64 18.33
CA GLY A 113 -18.64 -10.52 18.47
C GLY A 113 -18.72 -9.54 17.32
N LEU A 114 -18.10 -8.40 17.52
CA LEU A 114 -17.84 -7.39 16.52
C LEU A 114 -16.39 -6.90 16.68
N GLY A 115 -15.61 -6.96 15.61
CA GLY A 115 -14.25 -6.47 15.57
C GLY A 115 -14.07 -5.35 14.53
N THR A 116 -13.22 -4.40 14.85
CA THR A 116 -12.65 -3.46 13.90
C THR A 116 -11.13 -3.50 14.03
N TYR A 117 -10.43 -3.61 12.90
CA TYR A 117 -8.99 -3.78 12.86
C TYR A 117 -8.43 -3.41 11.48
N VAL A 118 -7.11 -3.25 11.36
CA VAL A 118 -6.42 -2.79 10.14
C VAL A 118 -5.41 -3.86 9.70
N PRO A 119 -5.80 -4.88 8.92
CA PRO A 119 -4.90 -5.98 8.58
C PRO A 119 -3.93 -5.66 7.44
N PHE A 120 -4.20 -4.60 6.68
CA PHE A 120 -3.37 -4.11 5.60
C PHE A 120 -3.22 -2.60 5.69
N GLY A 121 -1.98 -2.14 5.60
CA GLY A 121 -1.64 -0.73 5.63
C GLY A 121 -0.21 -0.51 5.16
N LEU A 122 -0.04 0.51 4.32
CA LEU A 122 1.24 1.00 3.86
C LEU A 122 1.23 2.51 3.96
N GLU A 123 2.29 3.07 4.49
CA GLU A 123 2.55 4.50 4.41
C GLU A 123 4.04 4.72 4.21
N THR A 124 4.39 5.38 3.11
CA THR A 124 5.76 5.79 2.81
C THR A 124 5.76 7.25 2.45
N ASN A 125 6.65 8.02 3.06
CA ASN A 125 6.85 9.43 2.78
C ASN A 125 8.35 9.66 2.61
N TRP A 126 8.78 9.81 1.35
CA TRP A 126 10.15 10.13 0.97
C TRP A 126 10.25 11.60 0.62
N PRO A 127 11.37 12.27 0.87
CA PRO A 127 11.57 13.62 0.37
C PRO A 127 11.50 13.62 -1.16
N THR A 128 10.79 14.59 -1.73
CA THR A 128 10.68 14.74 -3.19
C THR A 128 11.99 15.19 -3.81
N ARG A 129 12.78 15.95 -3.03
CA ARG A 129 14.03 16.58 -3.49
C ARG A 129 15.19 16.29 -2.55
N LEU A 130 16.38 16.23 -3.15
CA LEU A 130 17.64 16.19 -2.43
C LEU A 130 18.02 17.58 -1.90
N SER A 131 19.06 17.63 -1.06
CA SER A 131 19.55 18.89 -0.46
C SER A 131 20.08 19.91 -1.46
N ASP A 132 20.45 19.49 -2.65
CA ASP A 132 20.89 20.35 -3.76
C ASP A 132 19.72 20.88 -4.60
N GLY A 133 18.48 20.50 -4.28
CA GLY A 133 17.26 20.90 -4.97
C GLY A 133 16.86 20.00 -6.14
N SER A 134 17.70 19.03 -6.54
CA SER A 134 17.33 18.04 -7.56
C SER A 134 16.28 17.07 -7.04
N TYR A 135 15.50 16.47 -7.95
CA TYR A 135 14.56 15.43 -7.57
C TYR A 135 15.29 14.18 -7.08
N PHE A 136 14.75 13.58 -6.02
CA PHE A 136 15.12 12.24 -5.60
C PHE A 136 14.66 11.22 -6.67
N ASP A 137 15.53 10.32 -7.10
CA ASP A 137 15.19 9.35 -8.15
C ASP A 137 13.97 8.47 -7.78
N GLY A 138 13.84 8.09 -6.50
CA GLY A 138 12.67 7.34 -6.01
C GLY A 138 11.35 8.12 -6.07
N ALA A 139 11.40 9.46 -6.20
CA ALA A 139 10.18 10.26 -6.35
C ALA A 139 9.45 9.96 -7.68
N PHE A 140 10.14 9.44 -8.69
CA PHE A 140 9.55 9.03 -9.96
C PHE A 140 8.87 7.65 -9.88
N GLU A 141 9.15 6.87 -8.84
CA GLU A 141 8.43 5.64 -8.51
C GLU A 141 7.29 5.90 -7.50
N GLY A 142 7.51 6.81 -6.56
CA GLY A 142 6.52 7.25 -5.60
C GLY A 142 7.16 7.87 -4.36
N PHE A 143 6.82 9.12 -4.06
CA PHE A 143 7.38 9.82 -2.91
C PHE A 143 6.46 9.78 -1.69
N LYS A 144 5.15 9.75 -1.88
CA LYS A 144 4.19 9.62 -0.78
C LYS A 144 3.09 8.66 -1.18
N ASN A 145 3.10 7.46 -0.60
CA ASN A 145 2.11 6.45 -0.88
C ASN A 145 1.46 6.02 0.42
N ARG A 146 0.14 5.91 0.39
CA ARG A 146 -0.65 5.44 1.52
C ARG A 146 -1.75 4.51 1.04
N ILE A 147 -1.81 3.34 1.66
CA ILE A 147 -2.92 2.40 1.53
C ILE A 147 -3.37 2.06 2.95
N GLN A 148 -4.63 2.26 3.26
CA GLN A 148 -5.20 1.93 4.55
C GLN A 148 -6.51 1.19 4.35
N SER A 149 -6.67 0.03 5.00
CA SER A 149 -7.90 -0.74 4.92
C SER A 149 -8.37 -1.15 6.30
N ILE A 150 -9.47 -0.54 6.76
CA ILE A 150 -10.12 -0.84 8.04
C ILE A 150 -11.18 -1.92 7.79
N TYR A 151 -11.06 -3.03 8.53
CA TYR A 151 -12.01 -4.13 8.46
C TYR A 151 -13.00 -4.05 9.62
N VAL A 152 -14.26 -4.27 9.30
CA VAL A 152 -15.35 -4.43 10.29
C VAL A 152 -15.92 -5.83 10.13
N GLN A 153 -15.87 -6.63 11.20
CA GLN A 153 -16.24 -8.04 11.17
C GLN A 153 -17.21 -8.39 12.30
N PRO A 154 -18.50 -8.53 12.01
CA PRO A 154 -19.39 -9.29 12.88
C PRO A 154 -19.03 -10.77 12.85
N THR A 155 -19.08 -11.42 14.00
CA THR A 155 -18.59 -12.80 14.17
C THR A 155 -19.59 -13.62 14.97
N VAL A 156 -19.78 -14.86 14.54
CA VAL A 156 -20.51 -15.90 15.29
C VAL A 156 -19.61 -17.11 15.43
N ALA A 157 -19.55 -17.67 16.62
CA ALA A 157 -18.77 -18.87 16.87
C ALA A 157 -19.57 -19.87 17.72
N TYR A 158 -19.37 -21.15 17.43
CA TYR A 158 -20.10 -22.22 18.08
C TYR A 158 -19.20 -23.40 18.44
N GLN A 159 -19.36 -23.89 19.68
CA GLN A 159 -18.71 -25.10 20.15
C GLN A 159 -19.55 -26.33 19.69
N VAL A 160 -19.13 -26.92 18.58
CA VAL A 160 -19.82 -28.05 17.93
C VAL A 160 -19.78 -29.31 18.81
N THR A 161 -18.60 -29.57 19.37
CA THR A 161 -18.37 -30.63 20.37
C THR A 161 -17.53 -30.07 21.53
N PRO A 162 -17.37 -30.77 22.64
CA PRO A 162 -16.47 -30.33 23.71
C PRO A 162 -15.03 -30.07 23.27
N LYS A 163 -14.65 -30.60 22.10
CA LYS A 163 -13.28 -30.45 21.54
C LYS A 163 -13.19 -29.62 20.27
N LEU A 164 -14.31 -29.32 19.62
CA LEU A 164 -14.32 -28.63 18.33
C LEU A 164 -15.12 -27.32 18.41
N GLN A 165 -14.47 -26.24 18.10
CA GLN A 165 -15.07 -24.91 17.91
C GLN A 165 -14.92 -24.48 16.46
N VAL A 166 -15.93 -23.82 15.93
CA VAL A 166 -15.92 -23.18 14.61
C VAL A 166 -16.49 -21.78 14.74
N GLY A 167 -16.03 -20.88 13.93
CA GLY A 167 -16.52 -19.50 13.93
C GLY A 167 -16.19 -18.78 12.65
N GLY A 168 -16.84 -17.65 12.45
CA GLY A 168 -16.57 -16.80 11.30
C GLY A 168 -17.58 -15.69 11.16
N GLY A 169 -17.37 -14.88 10.15
CA GLY A 169 -18.27 -13.79 9.81
C GLY A 169 -17.88 -13.11 8.50
N PRO A 170 -18.81 -12.34 7.93
CA PRO A 170 -18.49 -11.47 6.81
C PRO A 170 -17.51 -10.38 7.27
N VAL A 171 -16.73 -9.91 6.33
CA VAL A 171 -15.81 -8.77 6.52
C VAL A 171 -16.23 -7.65 5.56
N LEU A 172 -16.43 -6.47 6.11
CA LEU A 172 -16.54 -5.23 5.36
C LEU A 172 -15.18 -4.53 5.45
N ALA A 173 -14.51 -4.36 4.32
CA ALA A 173 -13.31 -3.53 4.21
C ALA A 173 -13.71 -2.11 3.81
N ILE A 174 -13.22 -1.11 4.52
CA ILE A 174 -13.33 0.31 4.17
C ILE A 174 -11.91 0.78 3.91
N SER A 175 -11.63 1.15 2.67
CA SER A 175 -10.26 1.37 2.22
C SER A 175 -10.08 2.73 1.55
N SER A 176 -8.88 3.28 1.70
CA SER A 176 -8.46 4.52 1.06
C SER A 176 -7.06 4.33 0.48
N VAL A 177 -6.79 4.97 -0.64
CA VAL A 177 -5.51 4.95 -1.33
C VAL A 177 -5.11 6.36 -1.71
N GLU A 178 -3.83 6.69 -1.50
CA GLU A 178 -3.18 7.91 -1.96
C GLU A 178 -1.83 7.51 -2.57
N LEU A 179 -1.59 7.88 -3.84
CA LEU A 179 -0.35 7.61 -4.55
C LEU A 179 0.16 8.92 -5.15
N ASN A 180 1.40 9.28 -4.80
CA ASN A 180 2.04 10.49 -5.28
C ASN A 180 3.38 10.14 -5.93
N GLN A 181 3.58 10.62 -7.17
CA GLN A 181 4.82 10.41 -7.90
C GLN A 181 5.17 11.60 -8.79
N ALA A 182 6.44 11.78 -9.07
CA ALA A 182 6.90 12.72 -10.08
C ALA A 182 6.82 12.07 -11.47
N LEU A 183 6.37 12.84 -12.47
CA LEU A 183 6.33 12.39 -13.85
C LEU A 183 7.62 12.78 -14.58
N ASP A 184 8.28 11.79 -15.18
CA ASP A 184 9.53 12.01 -15.93
C ASP A 184 9.25 12.51 -17.35
N LEU A 185 9.64 13.73 -17.63
CA LEU A 185 9.54 14.33 -18.96
C LEU A 185 10.32 13.53 -20.01
N SER A 186 11.47 12.96 -19.65
CA SER A 186 12.31 12.23 -20.60
C SER A 186 11.60 11.02 -21.21
N GLN A 187 10.65 10.44 -20.48
CA GLN A 187 9.86 9.28 -20.91
C GLN A 187 8.63 9.67 -21.74
N GLN A 188 8.24 10.95 -21.73
CA GLN A 188 7.06 11.40 -22.47
C GLN A 188 7.36 11.51 -23.97
N ALA A 189 6.38 11.08 -24.79
CA ALA A 189 6.45 11.31 -26.22
C ALA A 189 6.24 12.80 -26.54
N THR A 190 6.93 13.28 -27.56
CA THR A 190 6.69 14.65 -28.06
C THR A 190 5.28 14.74 -28.70
N PRO A 191 4.66 15.93 -28.70
CA PRO A 191 3.39 16.16 -29.35
C PRO A 191 3.36 15.62 -30.79
N GLY A 192 2.26 14.99 -31.18
CA GLY A 192 2.13 14.38 -32.51
C GLY A 192 2.73 12.98 -32.67
N GLY A 193 3.13 12.31 -31.58
CA GLY A 193 3.64 10.93 -31.59
C GLY A 193 5.08 10.79 -32.10
N GLY A 194 5.88 11.81 -31.91
CA GLY A 194 7.31 11.83 -32.21
C GLY A 194 8.15 11.03 -31.19
N PRO A 195 9.50 11.15 -31.25
CA PRO A 195 10.39 10.54 -30.28
C PRO A 195 10.10 11.05 -28.86
N THR A 196 10.56 10.33 -27.84
CA THR A 196 10.49 10.82 -26.46
C THR A 196 11.37 12.06 -26.29
N PHE A 197 11.08 12.89 -25.30
CA PHE A 197 11.92 14.03 -24.94
C PHE A 197 13.34 13.59 -24.57
N GLY A 198 13.51 12.42 -23.95
CA GLY A 198 14.82 11.81 -23.71
C GLY A 198 15.58 11.49 -25.00
N GLY A 199 14.89 11.05 -26.05
CA GLY A 199 15.45 10.86 -27.39
C GLY A 199 15.90 12.16 -28.05
N LEU A 200 15.42 13.31 -27.60
CA LEU A 200 15.85 14.67 -27.99
C LEU A 200 16.91 15.25 -27.06
N GLY A 201 17.41 14.50 -26.09
CA GLY A 201 18.48 14.88 -25.18
C GLY A 201 18.02 15.49 -23.83
N VAL A 202 16.74 15.42 -23.51
CA VAL A 202 16.27 15.76 -22.14
C VAL A 202 16.82 14.71 -21.16
N PRO A 203 17.48 15.15 -20.08
CA PRO A 203 18.03 14.23 -19.10
C PRO A 203 16.95 13.36 -18.48
N PHE A 204 17.29 12.10 -18.24
CA PHE A 204 16.44 11.17 -17.51
C PHE A 204 16.10 11.72 -16.11
N HIS A 205 14.89 11.45 -15.58
CA HIS A 205 14.39 12.02 -14.32
C HIS A 205 14.33 13.55 -14.29
N THR A 206 13.95 14.15 -15.42
CA THR A 206 13.55 15.55 -15.46
C THR A 206 12.06 15.63 -15.12
N ALA A 207 11.72 16.14 -13.96
CA ALA A 207 10.32 16.20 -13.53
C ALA A 207 9.53 17.20 -14.39
N LEU A 208 8.39 16.74 -14.90
CA LEU A 208 7.39 17.50 -15.63
C LEU A 208 6.26 17.98 -14.73
N ALA A 209 5.81 17.08 -13.86
CA ALA A 209 4.70 17.29 -12.94
C ALA A 209 4.83 16.40 -11.70
N GLU A 210 4.16 16.78 -10.65
CA GLU A 210 3.84 15.92 -9.53
C GLU A 210 2.38 15.48 -9.68
N SER A 211 2.12 14.17 -9.58
CA SER A 211 0.79 13.60 -9.63
C SER A 211 0.34 13.15 -8.25
N THR A 212 -0.92 13.40 -7.93
CA THR A 212 -1.61 12.90 -6.75
C THR A 212 -2.84 12.14 -7.21
N LEU A 213 -2.89 10.84 -6.88
CA LEU A 213 -4.04 9.98 -7.13
C LEU A 213 -4.65 9.65 -5.77
N GLU A 214 -5.93 9.99 -5.56
CA GLU A 214 -6.60 9.82 -4.28
C GLU A 214 -8.00 9.23 -4.45
N ALA A 215 -8.30 8.17 -3.66
CA ALA A 215 -9.64 7.65 -3.50
C ALA A 215 -9.86 7.25 -2.04
N THR A 216 -11.03 7.59 -1.48
CA THR A 216 -11.27 7.46 -0.04
C THR A 216 -12.57 6.76 0.27
N ASN A 217 -12.55 5.94 1.35
CA ASN A 217 -13.72 5.25 1.91
C ASN A 217 -14.42 4.28 0.95
N GLU A 218 -13.70 3.70 0.03
CA GLU A 218 -14.20 2.66 -0.85
C GLU A 218 -14.39 1.35 -0.10
N VAL A 219 -15.32 0.52 -0.57
CA VAL A 219 -15.74 -0.67 0.17
C VAL A 219 -15.49 -1.96 -0.60
N GLY A 220 -15.03 -2.98 0.15
CA GLY A 220 -14.90 -4.35 -0.33
C GLY A 220 -15.51 -5.34 0.65
N TYR A 221 -15.77 -6.55 0.19
CA TYR A 221 -16.44 -7.58 0.98
C TYR A 221 -15.68 -8.88 0.95
N GLY A 222 -15.63 -9.55 2.09
CA GLY A 222 -15.02 -10.87 2.22
C GLY A 222 -15.56 -11.61 3.41
N ALA A 223 -14.82 -12.62 3.85
CA ALA A 223 -15.15 -13.43 5.01
C ALA A 223 -13.88 -13.88 5.74
N ASN A 224 -13.99 -14.03 7.05
CA ASN A 224 -12.99 -14.66 7.89
C ASN A 224 -13.64 -15.86 8.61
N ILE A 225 -13.07 -17.04 8.46
CA ILE A 225 -13.56 -18.28 9.06
C ILE A 225 -12.42 -18.98 9.81
N GLY A 226 -12.77 -19.67 10.88
CA GLY A 226 -11.78 -20.39 11.68
C GLY A 226 -12.36 -21.63 12.35
N ALA A 227 -11.44 -22.50 12.72
CA ALA A 227 -11.72 -23.71 13.49
C ALA A 227 -10.62 -23.91 14.52
N SER A 228 -10.99 -24.47 15.67
CA SER A 228 -10.07 -24.90 16.72
C SER A 228 -10.48 -26.29 17.23
N TYR A 229 -9.49 -27.18 17.35
CA TYR A 229 -9.69 -28.54 17.81
C TYR A 229 -8.73 -28.89 18.93
N GLN A 230 -9.28 -29.25 20.08
CA GLN A 230 -8.53 -29.77 21.23
C GLN A 230 -8.23 -31.25 21.02
N ALA A 231 -7.08 -31.58 20.49
CA ALA A 231 -6.68 -32.96 20.19
C ALA A 231 -6.52 -33.80 21.49
N THR A 232 -5.88 -33.21 22.48
CA THR A 232 -5.72 -33.76 23.83
C THR A 232 -5.94 -32.67 24.88
N ASP A 233 -5.90 -33.01 26.17
CA ASP A 233 -5.97 -31.99 27.25
C ASP A 233 -4.79 -30.99 27.25
N ARG A 234 -3.74 -31.26 26.45
CA ARG A 234 -2.52 -30.44 26.38
C ARG A 234 -2.21 -29.93 24.99
N ILE A 235 -2.89 -30.40 23.96
CA ILE A 235 -2.57 -30.08 22.58
C ILE A 235 -3.82 -29.58 21.89
N SER A 236 -3.76 -28.37 21.35
CA SER A 236 -4.79 -27.82 20.47
C SER A 236 -4.19 -27.47 19.11
N VAL A 237 -5.00 -27.56 18.07
CA VAL A 237 -4.67 -27.12 16.72
C VAL A 237 -5.73 -26.14 16.25
N GLY A 238 -5.33 -25.15 15.51
CA GLY A 238 -6.21 -24.12 14.97
C GLY A 238 -5.94 -23.86 13.50
N ALA A 239 -6.95 -23.39 12.80
CA ALA A 239 -6.81 -22.89 11.44
C ALA A 239 -7.75 -21.71 11.22
N ARG A 240 -7.30 -20.75 10.40
CA ARG A 240 -8.05 -19.59 9.95
C ARG A 240 -7.87 -19.39 8.45
N PHE A 241 -8.94 -18.99 7.79
CA PHE A 241 -8.89 -18.55 6.40
C PHE A 241 -9.65 -17.24 6.23
N THR A 242 -8.97 -16.24 5.71
CA THR A 242 -9.56 -14.98 5.25
C THR A 242 -9.58 -14.97 3.73
N THR A 243 -10.73 -14.72 3.12
CA THR A 243 -10.85 -14.64 1.66
C THR A 243 -10.08 -13.45 1.11
N PRO A 244 -9.68 -13.45 -0.17
CA PRO A 244 -9.24 -12.21 -0.81
C PRO A 244 -10.41 -11.21 -0.79
N ILE A 245 -10.07 -9.91 -0.73
CA ILE A 245 -11.05 -8.82 -0.75
C ILE A 245 -10.60 -7.82 -1.80
N THR A 246 -11.40 -7.71 -2.86
CA THR A 246 -11.21 -6.71 -3.90
C THR A 246 -11.96 -5.45 -3.53
N VAL A 247 -11.29 -4.30 -3.67
CA VAL A 247 -11.85 -2.97 -3.51
C VAL A 247 -11.65 -2.23 -4.82
N SER A 248 -12.74 -1.75 -5.40
CA SER A 248 -12.71 -0.85 -6.55
C SER A 248 -12.71 0.59 -6.04
N TYR A 249 -11.77 1.37 -6.51
CA TYR A 249 -11.58 2.76 -6.12
C TYR A 249 -11.98 3.68 -7.27
N GLU A 250 -12.80 4.66 -6.95
CA GLU A 250 -13.14 5.77 -7.83
C GLU A 250 -12.67 7.07 -7.14
N GLY A 251 -11.80 7.81 -7.82
CA GLY A 251 -11.17 8.97 -7.21
C GLY A 251 -10.69 9.99 -8.22
N ASP A 252 -9.85 10.90 -7.75
CA ASP A 252 -9.33 12.00 -8.52
C ASP A 252 -7.82 11.83 -8.77
N ALA A 253 -7.39 12.21 -9.97
CA ALA A 253 -6.01 12.37 -10.38
C ALA A 253 -5.74 13.84 -10.64
N ALA A 254 -4.91 14.47 -9.81
CA ALA A 254 -4.45 15.83 -9.96
C ALA A 254 -2.99 15.84 -10.42
N PHE A 255 -2.64 16.80 -11.26
CA PHE A 255 -1.28 16.96 -11.80
C PHE A 255 -0.84 18.42 -11.64
N GLU A 256 0.21 18.63 -10.86
CA GLU A 256 0.82 19.94 -10.66
C GLU A 256 2.05 20.07 -11.52
N GLN A 257 2.06 21.04 -12.45
CA GLN A 257 3.20 21.28 -13.34
C GLN A 257 4.41 21.74 -12.54
N VAL A 258 5.56 21.13 -12.81
CA VAL A 258 6.85 21.49 -12.23
C VAL A 258 7.69 22.26 -13.24
N GLN A 259 8.42 23.27 -12.77
CA GLN A 259 9.37 23.99 -13.62
C GLN A 259 10.57 23.10 -13.94
N THR A 260 10.75 22.77 -15.22
CA THR A 260 11.84 21.92 -15.69
C THR A 260 13.17 22.66 -15.77
N GLY A 261 13.14 23.99 -15.91
CA GLY A 261 14.30 24.82 -16.17
C GLY A 261 14.94 24.62 -17.56
N LEU A 262 14.32 23.81 -18.42
CA LEU A 262 14.80 23.52 -19.75
C LEU A 262 14.38 24.61 -20.74
N VAL A 263 15.28 24.93 -21.69
CA VAL A 263 15.05 25.89 -22.77
C VAL A 263 15.37 25.22 -24.08
N PHE A 264 14.42 25.20 -25.01
CA PHE A 264 14.66 24.71 -26.36
C PHE A 264 15.23 25.82 -27.26
N PRO A 265 16.29 25.53 -28.04
CA PRO A 265 16.78 26.46 -29.02
C PRO A 265 15.69 26.88 -30.01
N ALA A 266 15.69 28.11 -30.47
CA ALA A 266 14.74 28.63 -31.47
C ALA A 266 14.67 27.80 -32.77
N THR A 267 15.74 27.04 -33.07
CA THR A 267 15.80 26.12 -34.21
C THR A 267 15.18 24.76 -33.93
N SER A 268 14.70 24.52 -32.71
CA SER A 268 14.02 23.25 -32.37
C SER A 268 12.72 23.10 -33.15
N PRO A 269 12.45 21.93 -33.73
CA PRO A 269 11.13 21.65 -34.32
C PRO A 269 9.96 21.88 -33.37
N LEU A 270 10.20 21.72 -32.06
CA LEU A 270 9.20 21.92 -31.02
C LEU A 270 8.88 23.39 -30.73
N ALA A 271 9.76 24.31 -31.13
CA ALA A 271 9.56 25.75 -30.93
C ALA A 271 8.88 26.42 -32.12
N GLN A 272 8.63 25.72 -33.24
CA GLN A 272 8.17 26.34 -34.51
C GLN A 272 6.72 26.89 -34.44
N ASP A 273 5.89 26.40 -33.54
CA ASP A 273 4.51 26.85 -33.41
C ASP A 273 4.29 27.93 -32.34
N LEU A 274 5.37 28.40 -31.71
CA LEU A 274 5.31 29.49 -30.72
C LEU A 274 5.75 30.83 -31.36
N PRO A 275 5.29 31.98 -30.79
CA PRO A 275 5.71 33.28 -31.31
C PRO A 275 7.23 33.39 -31.26
N ALA A 276 7.82 33.35 -32.42
CA ALA A 276 9.27 33.17 -32.61
C ALA A 276 10.13 34.34 -32.13
N ASP A 277 9.56 35.50 -31.81
CA ASP A 277 10.27 36.72 -31.49
C ASP A 277 9.43 37.60 -30.55
N GLY A 278 9.43 37.23 -29.27
CA GLY A 278 8.68 37.93 -28.22
C GLY A 278 9.27 39.29 -27.86
N ASN A 279 10.58 39.50 -28.12
CA ASN A 279 11.29 40.74 -27.86
C ASN A 279 11.36 41.65 -29.10
N GLN A 280 10.89 41.16 -30.27
CA GLN A 280 10.84 41.88 -31.54
C GLN A 280 12.23 42.36 -32.06
N ASP A 281 13.28 41.61 -31.76
CA ASP A 281 14.64 41.90 -32.22
C ASP A 281 14.99 41.32 -33.61
N GLY A 282 14.06 40.56 -34.17
CA GLY A 282 14.18 39.90 -35.47
C GLY A 282 14.85 38.55 -35.44
N ASN A 283 15.14 38.03 -34.24
CA ASN A 283 15.68 36.67 -34.03
C ASN A 283 14.69 35.83 -33.23
N PRO A 284 14.53 34.54 -33.57
CA PRO A 284 13.70 33.64 -32.75
C PRO A 284 14.28 33.49 -31.34
N ASP A 285 13.44 33.72 -30.32
CA ASP A 285 13.82 33.54 -28.93
C ASP A 285 13.89 32.06 -28.53
N PRO A 286 14.78 31.68 -27.60
CA PRO A 286 14.74 30.37 -26.96
C PRO A 286 13.42 30.20 -26.18
N THR A 287 12.78 29.06 -26.35
CA THR A 287 11.49 28.80 -25.73
C THR A 287 11.65 27.91 -24.51
N PRO A 288 11.19 28.32 -23.32
CA PRO A 288 11.13 27.43 -22.15
C PRO A 288 10.26 26.21 -22.44
N ALA A 289 10.74 25.02 -22.05
CA ALA A 289 10.00 23.77 -22.18
C ALA A 289 8.65 23.86 -21.47
N ASP A 290 8.61 24.52 -20.33
CA ASP A 290 7.41 24.66 -19.49
C ASP A 290 6.25 25.37 -20.21
N LEU A 291 6.55 26.29 -21.16
CA LEU A 291 5.54 26.92 -22.00
C LEU A 291 4.94 25.94 -23.01
N LEU A 292 5.79 25.06 -23.60
CA LEU A 292 5.32 24.03 -24.53
C LEU A 292 4.45 22.97 -23.86
N LEU A 293 4.74 22.71 -22.59
CA LEU A 293 4.09 21.67 -21.82
C LEU A 293 2.82 22.17 -21.11
N ALA A 294 2.67 23.49 -20.96
CA ALA A 294 1.54 24.10 -20.25
C ALA A 294 0.18 23.69 -20.80
N GLY A 295 0.05 23.47 -22.10
CA GLY A 295 -1.17 23.00 -22.73
C GLY A 295 -1.58 21.55 -22.38
N GLN A 296 -0.78 20.84 -21.61
CA GLN A 296 -1.12 19.51 -21.12
C GLN A 296 -1.90 19.54 -19.80
N PHE A 297 -1.93 20.67 -19.11
CA PHE A 297 -2.56 20.88 -17.81
C PHE A 297 -3.91 21.61 -17.89
N ASP A 298 -4.50 21.89 -16.74
CA ASP A 298 -5.74 22.66 -16.64
C ASP A 298 -5.60 24.06 -17.23
N GLU A 299 -6.67 24.53 -17.88
CA GLU A 299 -6.81 25.91 -18.40
C GLU A 299 -5.69 26.37 -19.35
N GLY A 300 -5.04 25.44 -20.06
CA GLY A 300 -3.99 25.79 -21.02
C GLY A 300 -2.70 26.34 -20.41
N GLY A 301 -2.60 26.38 -19.08
CA GLY A 301 -1.40 26.81 -18.36
C GLY A 301 -0.92 28.19 -18.80
N VAL A 302 0.41 28.35 -18.94
CA VAL A 302 1.03 29.61 -19.32
C VAL A 302 0.74 30.01 -20.76
N LEU A 303 0.33 29.06 -21.64
CA LEU A 303 -0.02 29.33 -23.04
C LEU A 303 -1.26 30.21 -23.17
N ASP A 304 -2.19 30.15 -22.22
CA ASP A 304 -3.40 30.97 -22.21
C ASP A 304 -3.08 32.49 -22.20
N ARG A 305 -1.91 32.88 -21.71
CA ARG A 305 -1.43 34.27 -21.78
C ARG A 305 -0.96 34.72 -23.16
N TYR A 306 -0.64 33.76 -24.03
CA TYR A 306 -0.04 34.06 -25.36
C TYR A 306 -1.01 33.76 -26.50
N GLN A 307 -2.00 32.92 -26.31
CA GLN A 307 -3.00 32.60 -27.33
C GLN A 307 -4.39 32.71 -26.69
N GLN A 308 -5.14 33.70 -27.09
CA GLN A 308 -6.52 33.99 -26.66
C GLN A 308 -7.55 32.90 -27.08
N GLN A 309 -7.17 31.67 -27.22
CA GLN A 309 -8.07 30.55 -27.44
C GLN A 309 -7.99 29.64 -26.23
N ALA A 310 -9.07 29.62 -25.43
CA ALA A 310 -9.27 28.61 -24.41
C ALA A 310 -9.10 27.24 -25.07
N SER A 311 -7.99 26.58 -24.83
CA SER A 311 -7.82 25.20 -25.22
C SER A 311 -8.60 24.34 -24.24
N ALA A 312 -9.19 23.25 -24.72
CA ALA A 312 -9.72 22.21 -23.85
C ALA A 312 -8.62 21.75 -22.89
N ASP A 313 -8.99 21.37 -21.68
CA ASP A 313 -8.08 20.79 -20.70
C ASP A 313 -7.20 19.70 -21.33
N GLY A 314 -5.92 19.73 -21.03
CA GLY A 314 -4.95 18.78 -21.55
C GLY A 314 -5.05 17.38 -20.88
N PRO A 315 -4.24 16.42 -21.32
CA PRO A 315 -4.24 15.08 -20.76
C PRO A 315 -3.77 15.01 -19.28
N LEU A 316 -3.01 15.99 -18.82
CA LEU A 316 -2.57 16.13 -17.42
C LEU A 316 -3.43 17.14 -16.64
N SER A 317 -4.65 17.38 -17.06
CA SER A 317 -5.64 18.09 -16.25
C SER A 317 -6.18 17.21 -15.16
N THR A 318 -6.71 17.84 -14.11
CA THR A 318 -7.46 17.12 -13.06
C THR A 318 -8.57 16.28 -13.70
N GLN A 319 -8.62 15.01 -13.37
CA GLN A 319 -9.51 14.04 -14.00
C GLN A 319 -9.87 12.91 -13.04
N THR A 320 -10.92 12.17 -13.37
CA THR A 320 -11.28 10.97 -12.62
C THR A 320 -10.35 9.82 -12.96
N ILE A 321 -10.11 8.98 -11.95
CA ILE A 321 -9.35 7.74 -12.06
C ILE A 321 -10.13 6.61 -11.39
N GLU A 322 -10.11 5.45 -12.04
CA GLU A 322 -10.61 4.20 -11.47
C GLU A 322 -9.45 3.21 -11.32
N THR A 323 -9.45 2.47 -10.22
CA THR A 323 -8.47 1.41 -9.97
C THR A 323 -9.08 0.30 -9.14
N GLU A 324 -8.42 -0.84 -9.08
CA GLU A 324 -8.83 -1.99 -8.29
C GLU A 324 -7.63 -2.57 -7.54
N ILE A 325 -7.79 -2.78 -6.24
CA ILE A 325 -6.78 -3.44 -5.40
C ILE A 325 -7.39 -4.67 -4.76
N THR A 326 -6.75 -5.81 -4.94
CA THR A 326 -7.13 -7.05 -4.28
C THR A 326 -6.22 -7.33 -3.10
N PHE A 327 -6.77 -7.17 -1.88
CA PHE A 327 -6.10 -7.61 -0.66
C PHE A 327 -6.04 -9.13 -0.63
N PRO A 328 -4.87 -9.73 -0.33
CA PRO A 328 -4.65 -11.15 -0.47
C PRO A 328 -5.45 -11.99 0.53
N PHE A 329 -5.71 -13.24 0.16
CA PHE A 329 -6.17 -14.22 1.13
C PHE A 329 -5.08 -14.52 2.16
N GLN A 330 -5.50 -14.96 3.35
CA GLN A 330 -4.60 -15.46 4.39
C GLN A 330 -5.07 -16.83 4.86
N LEU A 331 -4.17 -17.80 4.87
CA LEU A 331 -4.37 -19.10 5.47
C LEU A 331 -3.37 -19.26 6.62
N VAL A 332 -3.89 -19.45 7.84
CA VAL A 332 -3.05 -19.64 9.02
C VAL A 332 -3.41 -20.98 9.65
N ALA A 333 -2.41 -21.75 10.02
CA ALA A 333 -2.58 -23.00 10.77
C ALA A 333 -1.55 -23.05 11.90
N GLY A 334 -1.95 -23.51 13.06
CA GLY A 334 -1.07 -23.52 14.22
C GLY A 334 -1.36 -24.63 15.22
N VAL A 335 -0.42 -24.75 16.14
CA VAL A 335 -0.46 -25.70 17.25
C VAL A 335 -0.12 -25.02 18.56
N SER A 336 -0.83 -25.39 19.59
CA SER A 336 -0.55 -25.01 20.97
C SER A 336 -0.30 -26.27 21.80
N VAL A 337 0.78 -26.24 22.61
CA VAL A 337 1.18 -27.36 23.48
C VAL A 337 1.41 -26.86 24.89
N GLN A 338 0.54 -27.27 25.82
CA GLN A 338 0.75 -27.07 27.26
C GLN A 338 1.82 -28.06 27.77
N ALA A 339 3.09 -27.67 27.65
CA ALA A 339 4.23 -28.53 28.00
C ALA A 339 4.31 -28.78 29.51
N SER A 340 3.91 -27.80 30.32
CA SER A 340 3.75 -27.93 31.78
C SER A 340 2.70 -26.92 32.27
N GLU A 341 2.35 -26.94 33.56
CA GLU A 341 1.43 -25.95 34.16
C GLU A 341 1.85 -24.49 33.97
N LYS A 342 3.14 -24.24 33.68
CA LYS A 342 3.71 -22.89 33.53
C LYS A 342 4.28 -22.61 32.16
N LEU A 343 4.27 -23.58 31.25
CA LEU A 343 4.90 -23.46 29.94
C LEU A 343 3.92 -23.82 28.83
N LEU A 344 3.51 -22.83 28.08
CA LEU A 344 2.75 -22.94 26.84
C LEU A 344 3.70 -22.70 25.66
N LEU A 345 3.71 -23.61 24.70
CA LEU A 345 4.43 -23.46 23.42
C LEU A 345 3.43 -23.26 22.32
N LEU A 346 3.66 -22.27 21.47
CA LEU A 346 2.82 -21.91 20.34
C LEU A 346 3.67 -21.89 19.07
N ALA A 347 3.08 -22.34 17.98
CA ALA A 347 3.68 -22.20 16.65
C ALA A 347 2.54 -22.06 15.61
N ASP A 348 2.61 -21.03 14.82
CA ASP A 348 1.69 -20.77 13.73
C ASP A 348 2.48 -20.70 12.40
N TYR A 349 1.86 -21.19 11.34
CA TYR A 349 2.32 -21.04 9.97
C TYR A 349 1.27 -20.24 9.20
N GLN A 350 1.73 -19.22 8.49
CA GLN A 350 0.88 -18.37 7.67
C GLN A 350 1.32 -18.38 6.20
N LEU A 351 0.35 -18.55 5.31
CA LEU A 351 0.46 -18.33 3.88
C LEU A 351 -0.39 -17.11 3.52
N THR A 352 0.23 -16.12 2.87
CA THR A 352 -0.46 -14.95 2.33
C THR A 352 -0.35 -14.94 0.82
N GLY A 353 -1.47 -14.82 0.12
CA GLY A 353 -1.59 -14.91 -1.33
C GLY A 353 -1.27 -13.60 -2.05
N TRP A 354 -0.06 -13.06 -1.84
CA TRP A 354 0.35 -11.78 -2.40
C TRP A 354 0.43 -11.76 -3.92
N SER A 355 0.48 -12.90 -4.60
CA SER A 355 0.38 -12.96 -6.07
C SER A 355 -0.93 -12.38 -6.63
N ALA A 356 -1.91 -12.08 -5.78
CA ALA A 356 -3.11 -11.31 -6.17
C ALA A 356 -2.82 -9.80 -6.33
N PHE A 357 -1.67 -9.32 -5.85
CA PHE A 357 -1.18 -7.94 -5.98
C PHE A 357 -0.02 -7.90 -7.00
N ASP A 358 -0.35 -8.25 -8.24
CA ASP A 358 0.60 -8.35 -9.35
C ASP A 358 0.74 -7.02 -10.08
N GLU A 359 -0.38 -6.34 -10.30
CA GLU A 359 -0.45 -5.01 -10.91
C GLU A 359 -1.54 -4.15 -10.28
N ILE A 360 -1.38 -2.84 -10.36
CA ILE A 360 -2.40 -1.84 -10.06
C ILE A 360 -2.87 -1.26 -11.40
N PRO A 361 -4.07 -1.61 -11.90
CA PRO A 361 -4.63 -0.99 -13.09
C PRO A 361 -5.04 0.45 -12.78
N LEU A 362 -4.68 1.40 -13.64
CA LEU A 362 -5.00 2.81 -13.51
C LEU A 362 -5.76 3.26 -14.76
N GLN A 363 -7.05 3.50 -14.63
CA GLN A 363 -7.94 3.90 -15.72
C GLN A 363 -8.25 5.38 -15.59
N PHE A 364 -7.56 6.18 -16.37
CA PHE A 364 -7.75 7.63 -16.39
C PHE A 364 -8.79 8.03 -17.43
N SER A 365 -9.64 8.99 -17.10
CA SER A 365 -10.66 9.47 -18.03
C SER A 365 -10.10 10.21 -19.26
N ARG A 366 -8.86 10.72 -19.19
CA ARG A 366 -8.20 11.48 -20.27
C ARG A 366 -6.86 10.90 -20.70
N LEU A 367 -6.01 10.43 -19.75
CA LEU A 367 -4.70 9.83 -20.05
C LEU A 367 -4.80 8.43 -20.66
N GLY A 368 -6.00 7.78 -20.57
CA GLY A 368 -6.19 6.39 -20.93
C GLY A 368 -5.59 5.42 -19.93
N ASP A 369 -5.72 4.15 -20.22
CA ASP A 369 -5.35 3.08 -19.31
C ASP A 369 -3.84 2.95 -19.14
N ARG A 370 -3.44 2.72 -17.90
CA ARG A 370 -2.06 2.43 -17.48
C ARG A 370 -2.11 1.24 -16.51
N ALA A 371 -0.98 0.61 -16.29
CA ALA A 371 -0.80 -0.37 -15.24
C ALA A 371 0.52 -0.10 -14.54
N ARG A 372 0.54 -0.23 -13.23
CA ARG A 372 1.74 -0.24 -12.41
C ARG A 372 2.01 -1.66 -12.00
N GLU A 373 3.12 -2.22 -12.48
CA GLU A 373 3.54 -3.57 -12.12
C GLU A 373 4.06 -3.59 -10.68
N GLU A 374 3.58 -4.54 -9.88
CA GLU A 374 3.99 -4.73 -8.48
C GLU A 374 4.73 -6.06 -8.30
N ASN A 375 4.34 -7.09 -9.05
CA ASN A 375 5.03 -8.39 -9.13
C ASN A 375 5.27 -9.06 -7.77
N TYR A 376 4.26 -9.03 -6.87
CA TYR A 376 4.38 -9.64 -5.54
C TYR A 376 4.26 -11.17 -5.63
N ASP A 377 5.10 -11.87 -4.89
CA ASP A 377 5.05 -13.31 -4.69
C ASP A 377 4.33 -13.69 -3.40
N ASN A 378 3.72 -14.88 -3.38
CA ASN A 378 3.12 -15.44 -2.17
C ASN A 378 4.17 -15.60 -1.07
N THR A 379 3.80 -15.20 0.14
CA THR A 379 4.72 -15.21 1.29
C THR A 379 4.34 -16.24 2.34
N HIS A 380 5.35 -16.71 3.06
CA HIS A 380 5.25 -17.70 4.12
C HIS A 380 5.90 -17.15 5.39
N ALA A 381 5.20 -17.28 6.55
CA ALA A 381 5.72 -16.90 7.84
C ALA A 381 5.53 -18.03 8.86
N VAL A 382 6.46 -18.14 9.82
CA VAL A 382 6.43 -19.11 10.93
C VAL A 382 6.71 -18.39 12.22
#